data_7ef0b1e3568e75289796567e1f82a7ac
#
_entry.id   7ef0b1e3568e75289796567e1f82a7ac
#
_cell.length_a   1.000
_cell.length_b   1.000
_cell.length_c   1.000
_cell.angle_alpha   90.00
_cell.angle_beta   90.00
_cell.angle_gamma   90.00
#
_symmetry.space_group_name_H-M   'P 1'
#
loop_
_entity.id
_entity.type
_entity.pdbx_description
1 polymer ?
#
loop_
_entity_poly.entity_id
_entity_poly.type
_entity_poly.pdbx_seq_one_letter_code
_entity_poly.pdbx_strand_id
1 'polypeptide(L)'
;MAVHPHSRPPGRRMGQGMLIFAFALGLAALTGAFDGWLDGQANPNRNLQGLVGPDGAREVVLERNRQGHYVAGGEINDVPVIFLLDTGATDVAIPDHVARAAGLQRGYPGRAATANGTVTVYATNIDELVIGNIVLHDLSASITPSMGGDTILLGMSALQRIEFSQRGSQLTLRQPAAGDGF
;
A
#
# COMPACT_ATOMS: atom_id res chain seq x y z
N MET A 1 -63.04 38.08 24.51
CA MET A 1 -61.64 38.26 24.04
C MET A 1 -61.13 36.89 23.60
N ALA A 2 -61.18 36.59 22.28
CA ALA A 2 -60.83 35.28 21.75
C ALA A 2 -59.36 35.27 21.33
N VAL A 3 -58.59 34.37 21.91
CA VAL A 3 -57.17 34.15 21.59
C VAL A 3 -57.14 33.25 20.35
N HIS A 4 -56.66 33.78 19.21
CA HIS A 4 -56.40 33.00 17.99
C HIS A 4 -55.13 32.18 18.16
N PRO A 5 -55.12 30.85 17.96
CA PRO A 5 -53.91 30.07 17.97
C PRO A 5 -53.13 30.37 16.68
N HIS A 6 -51.90 30.85 16.84
CA HIS A 6 -50.98 31.02 15.72
C HIS A 6 -50.58 29.65 15.13
N SER A 7 -51.18 29.28 14.01
CA SER A 7 -50.76 28.13 13.23
C SER A 7 -49.38 28.36 12.64
N ARG A 8 -48.39 27.54 13.01
CA ARG A 8 -47.03 27.56 12.46
C ARG A 8 -47.09 27.14 10.98
N PRO A 9 -46.44 27.88 10.07
CA PRO A 9 -46.47 27.54 8.65
C PRO A 9 -45.86 26.16 8.39
N PRO A 10 -46.51 25.30 7.60
CA PRO A 10 -46.10 23.89 7.39
C PRO A 10 -44.76 23.70 6.64
N GLY A 11 -44.23 24.75 5.98
CA GLY A 11 -42.97 24.66 5.23
C GLY A 11 -41.68 24.65 6.06
N ARG A 12 -41.73 25.04 7.36
CA ARG A 12 -40.52 25.19 8.18
C ARG A 12 -39.88 23.86 8.56
N ARG A 13 -40.66 22.80 8.74
CA ARG A 13 -40.17 21.45 9.04
C ARG A 13 -39.53 20.78 7.81
N MET A 14 -40.08 21.03 6.63
CA MET A 14 -39.58 20.50 5.35
C MET A 14 -38.23 21.16 4.98
N GLY A 15 -38.12 22.47 5.19
CA GLY A 15 -36.84 23.19 4.97
C GLY A 15 -35.74 22.75 5.94
N GLN A 16 -36.07 22.48 7.22
CA GLN A 16 -35.09 21.95 8.19
C GLN A 16 -34.63 20.54 7.81
N GLY A 17 -35.54 19.66 7.36
CA GLY A 17 -35.18 18.32 6.87
C GLY A 17 -34.23 18.36 5.67
N MET A 18 -34.49 19.22 4.71
CA MET A 18 -33.62 19.43 3.55
C MET A 18 -32.26 19.98 3.92
N LEU A 19 -32.20 20.90 4.88
CA LEU A 19 -30.93 21.47 5.35
C LEU A 19 -30.07 20.41 6.06
N ILE A 20 -30.68 19.59 6.94
CA ILE A 20 -29.99 18.49 7.63
C ILE A 20 -29.48 17.47 6.61
N PHE A 21 -30.28 17.12 5.63
CA PHE A 21 -29.90 16.17 4.57
C PHE A 21 -28.75 16.72 3.71
N ALA A 22 -28.81 17.98 3.29
CA ALA A 22 -27.75 18.64 2.54
C ALA A 22 -26.45 18.74 3.33
N PHE A 23 -26.52 19.03 4.64
CA PHE A 23 -25.38 19.07 5.53
C PHE A 23 -24.75 17.66 5.72
N ALA A 24 -25.58 16.62 5.93
CA ALA A 24 -25.10 15.23 6.04
C ALA A 24 -24.42 14.75 4.75
N LEU A 25 -24.99 15.09 3.59
CA LEU A 25 -24.41 14.79 2.28
C LEU A 25 -23.09 15.53 2.06
N GLY A 26 -23.02 16.81 2.42
CA GLY A 26 -21.81 17.61 2.37
C GLY A 26 -20.70 17.06 3.29
N LEU A 27 -21.08 16.64 4.50
CA LEU A 27 -20.14 16.03 5.44
C LEU A 27 -19.61 14.68 4.93
N ALA A 28 -20.48 13.83 4.39
CA ALA A 28 -20.08 12.55 3.79
C ALA A 28 -19.14 12.75 2.59
N ALA A 29 -19.43 13.70 1.72
CA ALA A 29 -18.58 14.05 0.58
C ALA A 29 -17.22 14.60 1.04
N LEU A 30 -17.20 15.45 2.07
CA LEU A 30 -15.98 16.00 2.66
C LEU A 30 -15.12 14.90 3.29
N THR A 31 -15.74 13.97 4.03
CA THR A 31 -15.03 12.83 4.63
C THR A 31 -14.39 11.96 3.56
N GLY A 32 -15.14 11.59 2.50
CA GLY A 32 -14.58 10.79 1.40
C GLY A 32 -13.46 11.49 0.64
N ALA A 33 -13.56 12.81 0.43
CA ALA A 33 -12.49 13.60 -0.19
C ALA A 33 -11.24 13.68 0.70
N PHE A 34 -11.44 13.80 2.02
CA PHE A 34 -10.36 13.88 2.98
C PHE A 34 -9.63 12.54 3.14
N ASP A 35 -10.37 11.43 3.18
CA ASP A 35 -9.80 10.07 3.21
C ASP A 35 -8.96 9.81 1.95
N GLY A 36 -9.48 10.14 0.76
CA GLY A 36 -8.73 10.01 -0.48
C GLY A 36 -7.44 10.85 -0.53
N TRP A 37 -7.49 12.06 0.08
CA TRP A 37 -6.31 12.93 0.19
C TRP A 37 -5.27 12.38 1.18
N LEU A 38 -5.69 11.88 2.35
CA LEU A 38 -4.81 11.26 3.34
C LEU A 38 -4.13 10.02 2.78
N ASP A 39 -4.89 9.18 2.13
CA ASP A 39 -4.41 7.98 1.48
C ASP A 39 -3.38 8.27 0.38
N GLY A 40 -3.60 9.32 -0.43
CA GLY A 40 -2.63 9.78 -1.43
C GLY A 40 -1.32 10.25 -0.81
N GLN A 41 -1.34 10.79 0.42
CA GLN A 41 -0.14 11.19 1.14
C GLN A 41 0.60 10.01 1.79
N ALA A 42 -0.12 8.95 2.17
CA ALA A 42 0.47 7.74 2.72
C ALA A 42 1.17 6.91 1.63
N ASN A 43 0.54 6.79 0.45
CA ASN A 43 1.13 6.12 -0.71
C ASN A 43 1.00 6.99 -1.97
N PRO A 44 2.02 7.80 -2.30
CA PRO A 44 2.04 8.60 -3.51
C PRO A 44 2.21 7.75 -4.79
N ASN A 45 2.63 6.48 -4.66
CA ASN A 45 2.99 5.60 -5.76
C ASN A 45 1.93 4.49 -5.98
N ARG A 46 0.64 4.85 -5.99
CA ARG A 46 -0.47 3.90 -6.22
C ARG A 46 -0.54 3.43 -7.66
N ASN A 47 -0.25 4.33 -8.61
CA ASN A 47 -0.32 4.09 -10.04
C ASN A 47 1.07 4.31 -10.64
N LEU A 48 1.93 3.31 -10.50
CA LEU A 48 3.28 3.38 -11.00
C LEU A 48 3.30 3.26 -12.53
N GLN A 49 3.99 4.19 -13.16
CA GLN A 49 4.31 4.09 -14.58
C GLN A 49 5.71 3.48 -14.71
N GLY A 50 5.77 2.30 -15.32
CA GLY A 50 7.02 1.68 -15.68
C GLY A 50 7.60 2.33 -16.95
N LEU A 51 8.90 2.59 -16.94
CA LEU A 51 9.67 3.04 -18.09
C LEU A 51 10.55 1.88 -18.58
N VAL A 52 10.86 1.88 -19.87
CA VAL A 52 11.86 0.96 -20.44
C VAL A 52 12.98 1.81 -20.97
N GLY A 53 14.18 1.60 -20.42
CA GLY A 53 15.40 2.28 -20.85
C GLY A 53 15.83 1.86 -22.26
N PRO A 54 16.76 2.61 -22.90
CA PRO A 54 17.29 2.29 -24.22
C PRO A 54 18.02 0.93 -24.29
N ASP A 55 18.50 0.47 -23.15
CA ASP A 55 19.16 -0.82 -22.91
C ASP A 55 18.19 -1.97 -22.60
N GLY A 56 16.88 -1.69 -22.65
CA GLY A 56 15.83 -2.67 -22.34
C GLY A 56 15.59 -2.89 -20.84
N ALA A 57 16.31 -2.19 -19.96
CA ALA A 57 16.07 -2.23 -18.53
C ALA A 57 14.70 -1.65 -18.18
N ARG A 58 14.04 -2.26 -17.20
CA ARG A 58 12.76 -1.78 -16.69
C ARG A 58 13.01 -0.87 -15.49
N GLU A 59 12.37 0.27 -15.46
CA GLU A 59 12.57 1.27 -14.43
C GLU A 59 11.24 1.74 -13.84
N VAL A 60 11.23 1.98 -12.53
CA VAL A 60 10.11 2.55 -11.78
C VAL A 60 10.66 3.62 -10.86
N VAL A 61 10.05 4.81 -10.87
CA VAL A 61 10.41 5.90 -9.99
C VAL A 61 9.37 6.04 -8.90
N LEU A 62 9.82 5.98 -7.65
CA LEU A 62 9.00 6.13 -6.45
C LEU A 62 9.25 7.49 -5.81
N GLU A 63 8.17 8.16 -5.43
CA GLU A 63 8.22 9.36 -4.61
C GLU A 63 8.16 9.00 -3.12
N ARG A 64 8.95 9.69 -2.32
CA ARG A 64 8.96 9.53 -0.87
C ARG A 64 7.68 10.13 -0.26
N ASN A 65 7.02 9.41 0.63
CA ASN A 65 5.85 9.90 1.34
C ASN A 65 6.23 10.93 2.42
N ARG A 66 5.24 11.52 3.09
CA ARG A 66 5.47 12.54 4.15
C ARG A 66 6.19 12.01 5.38
N GLN A 67 6.15 10.71 5.64
CA GLN A 67 6.86 10.06 6.75
C GLN A 67 8.31 9.71 6.41
N GLY A 68 8.74 9.99 5.18
CA GLY A 68 10.11 9.71 4.73
C GLY A 68 10.30 8.32 4.13
N HIS A 69 9.22 7.57 3.89
CA HIS A 69 9.26 6.21 3.38
C HIS A 69 8.91 6.13 1.90
N TYR A 70 9.34 5.06 1.24
CA TYR A 70 8.91 4.69 -0.10
C TYR A 70 7.86 3.58 0.02
N VAL A 71 6.61 3.93 -0.31
CA VAL A 71 5.46 3.04 -0.31
C VAL A 71 4.98 2.93 -1.75
N ALA A 72 4.71 1.72 -2.22
CA ALA A 72 4.34 1.46 -3.61
C ALA A 72 3.19 0.46 -3.69
N GLY A 73 2.27 0.66 -4.62
CA GLY A 73 1.34 -0.37 -5.04
C GLY A 73 2.04 -1.42 -5.92
N GLY A 74 1.60 -2.66 -5.84
CA GLY A 74 2.08 -3.74 -6.68
C GLY A 74 1.25 -4.99 -6.49
N GLU A 75 1.78 -6.15 -6.89
CA GLU A 75 1.05 -7.42 -6.84
C GLU A 75 1.94 -8.55 -6.33
N ILE A 76 1.34 -9.52 -5.67
CA ILE A 76 1.92 -10.83 -5.36
C ILE A 76 0.95 -11.89 -5.89
N ASN A 77 1.41 -12.75 -6.83
CA ASN A 77 0.60 -13.80 -7.44
C ASN A 77 -0.75 -13.25 -7.93
N ASP A 78 -0.75 -12.15 -8.71
CA ASP A 78 -1.93 -11.44 -9.24
C ASP A 78 -2.83 -10.78 -8.17
N VAL A 79 -2.44 -10.78 -6.90
CA VAL A 79 -3.19 -10.14 -5.82
C VAL A 79 -2.62 -8.76 -5.53
N PRO A 80 -3.43 -7.68 -5.65
CA PRO A 80 -2.97 -6.32 -5.38
C PRO A 80 -2.56 -6.14 -3.91
N VAL A 81 -1.39 -5.55 -3.70
CA VAL A 81 -0.81 -5.33 -2.38
C VAL A 81 -0.14 -3.96 -2.28
N ILE A 82 0.23 -3.57 -1.06
CA ILE A 82 1.01 -2.36 -0.79
C ILE A 82 2.36 -2.79 -0.20
N PHE A 83 3.43 -2.33 -0.81
CA PHE A 83 4.81 -2.52 -0.35
C PHE A 83 5.34 -1.29 0.37
N LEU A 84 6.03 -1.50 1.47
CA LEU A 84 6.94 -0.54 2.10
C LEU A 84 8.38 -1.04 1.85
N LEU A 85 9.18 -0.27 1.14
CA LEU A 85 10.58 -0.61 0.89
C LEU A 85 11.38 -0.44 2.19
N ASP A 86 11.96 -1.53 2.65
CA ASP A 86 12.70 -1.58 3.92
C ASP A 86 14.01 -2.36 3.78
N THR A 87 15.10 -1.63 3.63
CA THR A 87 16.46 -2.22 3.57
C THR A 87 16.92 -2.84 4.89
N GLY A 88 16.21 -2.59 6.00
CA GLY A 88 16.46 -3.22 7.29
C GLY A 88 15.81 -4.60 7.43
N ALA A 89 14.85 -4.95 6.57
CA ALA A 89 14.25 -6.28 6.54
C ALA A 89 15.07 -7.23 5.67
N THR A 90 15.39 -8.41 6.19
CA THR A 90 16.16 -9.44 5.43
C THR A 90 15.33 -10.02 4.30
N ASP A 91 14.08 -10.37 4.59
CA ASP A 91 13.15 -11.00 3.66
C ASP A 91 11.95 -10.10 3.35
N VAL A 92 11.18 -10.45 2.33
CA VAL A 92 9.84 -9.91 2.14
C VAL A 92 8.97 -10.42 3.29
N ALA A 93 8.52 -9.51 4.18
CA ALA A 93 7.70 -9.85 5.34
C ALA A 93 6.23 -9.54 5.08
N ILE A 94 5.38 -10.56 5.18
CA ILE A 94 3.98 -10.51 4.73
C ILE A 94 3.04 -10.75 5.93
N PRO A 95 2.05 -9.87 6.18
CA PRO A 95 1.00 -10.14 7.15
C PRO A 95 0.22 -11.40 6.80
N ASP A 96 -0.19 -12.16 7.80
CA ASP A 96 -0.80 -13.48 7.61
C ASP A 96 -2.07 -13.47 6.75
N HIS A 97 -2.92 -12.47 6.90
CA HIS A 97 -4.14 -12.36 6.11
C HIS A 97 -3.86 -12.00 4.64
N VAL A 98 -2.82 -11.18 4.37
CA VAL A 98 -2.37 -10.86 3.01
C VAL A 98 -1.76 -12.10 2.35
N ALA A 99 -0.95 -12.87 3.10
CA ALA A 99 -0.38 -14.12 2.61
C ALA A 99 -1.47 -15.11 2.20
N ARG A 100 -2.54 -15.25 3.01
CA ARG A 100 -3.68 -16.10 2.66
C ARG A 100 -4.41 -15.61 1.41
N ALA A 101 -4.61 -14.31 1.26
CA ALA A 101 -5.24 -13.73 0.08
C ALA A 101 -4.43 -13.99 -1.19
N ALA A 102 -3.09 -13.92 -1.09
CA ALA A 102 -2.15 -14.20 -2.18
C ALA A 102 -1.87 -15.72 -2.40
N GLY A 103 -2.59 -16.61 -1.68
CA GLY A 103 -2.44 -18.05 -1.83
C GLY A 103 -1.14 -18.64 -1.28
N LEU A 104 -0.37 -17.87 -0.50
CA LEU A 104 0.92 -18.29 0.02
C LEU A 104 0.78 -19.31 1.14
N GLN A 105 1.56 -20.38 1.07
CA GLN A 105 1.54 -21.46 2.05
C GLN A 105 2.57 -21.22 3.15
N ARG A 106 2.20 -21.48 4.41
CA ARG A 106 3.13 -21.51 5.52
C ARG A 106 4.06 -22.71 5.43
N GLY A 107 5.35 -22.45 5.36
CA GLY A 107 6.39 -23.45 5.47
C GLY A 107 6.89 -23.63 6.91
N TYR A 108 8.18 -23.91 7.07
CA TYR A 108 8.77 -24.13 8.38
C TYR A 108 8.75 -22.86 9.24
N PRO A 109 8.47 -23.02 10.56
CA PRO A 109 8.55 -21.90 11.48
C PRO A 109 10.01 -21.46 11.71
N GLY A 110 10.18 -20.14 11.83
CA GLY A 110 11.45 -19.50 12.15
C GLY A 110 11.24 -18.39 13.15
N ARG A 111 12.31 -17.66 13.47
CA ARG A 111 12.28 -16.50 14.35
C ARG A 111 12.93 -15.32 13.65
N ALA A 112 12.28 -14.18 13.66
CA ALA A 112 12.81 -12.92 13.16
C ALA A 112 12.99 -11.92 14.29
N ALA A 113 14.14 -11.22 14.29
CA ALA A 113 14.37 -10.08 15.19
C ALA A 113 13.72 -8.84 14.56
N THR A 114 12.92 -8.13 15.34
CA THR A 114 12.26 -6.89 14.93
C THR A 114 12.54 -5.80 15.96
N ALA A 115 12.24 -4.55 15.63
CA ALA A 115 12.36 -3.44 16.58
C ALA A 115 11.53 -3.65 17.86
N ASN A 116 10.46 -4.44 17.80
CA ASN A 116 9.58 -4.76 18.93
C ASN A 116 9.92 -6.10 19.60
N GLY A 117 11.08 -6.69 19.29
CA GLY A 117 11.51 -7.97 19.84
C GLY A 117 11.51 -9.11 18.82
N THR A 118 11.66 -10.32 19.30
CA THR A 118 11.70 -11.52 18.46
C THR A 118 10.30 -12.07 18.25
N VAL A 119 9.93 -12.29 16.99
CA VAL A 119 8.62 -12.82 16.60
C VAL A 119 8.76 -14.17 15.87
N THR A 120 7.72 -14.99 15.92
CA THR A 120 7.63 -16.20 15.10
C THR A 120 7.18 -15.83 13.70
N VAL A 121 7.89 -16.36 12.70
CA VAL A 121 7.59 -16.22 11.28
C VAL A 121 7.52 -17.59 10.63
N TYR A 122 6.90 -17.68 9.45
CA TYR A 122 6.84 -18.91 8.67
C TYR A 122 7.46 -18.65 7.30
N ALA A 123 8.43 -19.47 6.90
CA ALA A 123 9.01 -19.37 5.57
C ALA A 123 7.93 -19.59 4.50
N THR A 124 8.03 -18.87 3.40
CA THR A 124 7.20 -19.05 2.21
C THR A 124 7.99 -18.65 0.96
N ASN A 125 7.47 -18.97 -0.21
CA ASN A 125 7.98 -18.52 -1.50
C ASN A 125 6.91 -17.74 -2.23
N ILE A 126 7.31 -16.64 -2.89
CA ILE A 126 6.49 -15.86 -3.79
C ILE A 126 6.86 -16.27 -5.21
N ASP A 127 5.90 -16.78 -5.98
CA ASP A 127 6.13 -17.18 -7.36
C ASP A 127 6.37 -15.94 -8.24
N GLU A 128 5.54 -14.90 -8.09
CA GLU A 128 5.67 -13.64 -8.81
C GLU A 128 5.38 -12.43 -7.91
N LEU A 129 6.23 -11.41 -8.03
CA LEU A 129 6.07 -10.10 -7.39
C LEU A 129 6.23 -9.02 -8.46
N VAL A 130 5.26 -8.11 -8.54
CA VAL A 130 5.22 -7.04 -9.54
C VAL A 130 5.20 -5.67 -8.86
N ILE A 131 6.06 -4.76 -9.35
CA ILE A 131 6.05 -3.33 -8.98
C ILE A 131 6.18 -2.51 -10.27
N GLY A 132 5.08 -1.89 -10.71
CA GLY A 132 5.03 -1.23 -12.01
C GLY A 132 5.28 -2.20 -13.15
N ASN A 133 6.40 -2.06 -13.88
CA ASN A 133 6.83 -2.99 -14.91
C ASN A 133 7.98 -3.93 -14.49
N ILE A 134 8.44 -3.84 -13.24
CA ILE A 134 9.45 -4.74 -12.66
C ILE A 134 8.75 -6.01 -12.21
N VAL A 135 9.25 -7.16 -12.63
CA VAL A 135 8.73 -8.49 -12.31
C VAL A 135 9.85 -9.34 -11.71
N LEU A 136 9.63 -9.85 -10.52
CA LEU A 136 10.56 -10.73 -9.81
C LEU A 136 9.89 -12.07 -9.57
N HIS A 137 10.63 -13.15 -9.78
CA HIS A 137 10.15 -14.53 -9.59
C HIS A 137 10.93 -15.24 -8.50
N ASP A 138 10.32 -16.26 -7.92
CA ASP A 138 10.94 -17.19 -6.96
C ASP A 138 11.64 -16.44 -5.80
N LEU A 139 10.88 -15.61 -5.10
CA LEU A 139 11.37 -14.83 -3.97
C LEU A 139 11.14 -15.53 -2.64
N SER A 140 12.20 -15.68 -1.85
CA SER A 140 12.06 -16.06 -0.45
C SER A 140 11.35 -14.96 0.33
N ALA A 141 10.37 -15.36 1.14
CA ALA A 141 9.57 -14.48 1.96
C ALA A 141 9.23 -15.11 3.31
N SER A 142 8.69 -14.32 4.22
CA SER A 142 8.24 -14.78 5.53
C SER A 142 6.83 -14.28 5.83
N ILE A 143 5.96 -15.20 6.27
CA ILE A 143 4.65 -14.86 6.79
C ILE A 143 4.80 -14.53 8.27
N THR A 144 4.37 -13.33 8.66
CA THR A 144 4.52 -12.80 10.01
C THR A 144 3.15 -12.58 10.66
N PRO A 145 2.64 -13.55 11.45
CA PRO A 145 1.29 -13.47 12.04
C PRO A 145 1.08 -12.31 13.02
N SER A 146 2.15 -11.85 13.67
CA SER A 146 2.10 -10.71 14.58
C SER A 146 2.14 -9.35 13.88
N MET A 147 2.34 -9.33 12.57
CA MET A 147 2.37 -8.11 11.77
C MET A 147 0.94 -7.65 11.49
N GLY A 148 0.60 -6.45 12.00
CA GLY A 148 -0.70 -5.82 11.75
C GLY A 148 -0.71 -5.01 10.44
N GLY A 149 -1.92 -4.63 10.00
CA GLY A 149 -2.11 -3.84 8.77
C GLY A 149 -1.87 -4.63 7.49
N ASP A 150 -2.07 -3.99 6.33
CA ASP A 150 -2.06 -4.61 5.01
C ASP A 150 -0.75 -4.38 4.24
N THR A 151 0.21 -3.67 4.84
CA THR A 151 1.47 -3.29 4.19
C THR A 151 2.51 -4.40 4.34
N ILE A 152 3.10 -4.81 3.23
CA ILE A 152 4.18 -5.78 3.15
C ILE A 152 5.52 -5.04 3.24
N LEU A 153 6.47 -5.56 4.04
CA LEU A 153 7.84 -5.06 4.00
C LEU A 153 8.58 -5.70 2.83
N LEU A 154 8.99 -4.88 1.86
CA LEU A 154 9.82 -5.32 0.75
C LEU A 154 11.29 -5.29 1.18
N GLY A 155 11.77 -6.43 1.66
CA GLY A 155 13.12 -6.58 2.22
C GLY A 155 14.18 -6.93 1.18
N MET A 156 15.37 -7.24 1.69
CA MET A 156 16.58 -7.47 0.88
C MET A 156 16.48 -8.70 -0.02
N SER A 157 15.67 -9.72 0.30
CA SER A 157 15.47 -10.86 -0.61
C SER A 157 14.93 -10.46 -1.98
N ALA A 158 14.17 -9.35 -2.05
CA ALA A 158 13.71 -8.76 -3.31
C ALA A 158 14.66 -7.64 -3.79
N LEU A 159 15.03 -6.70 -2.90
CA LEU A 159 15.78 -5.51 -3.25
C LEU A 159 17.18 -5.81 -3.83
N GLN A 160 17.83 -6.88 -3.41
CA GLN A 160 19.14 -7.30 -3.96
C GLN A 160 19.06 -7.81 -5.40
N ARG A 161 17.87 -8.09 -5.94
CA ARG A 161 17.67 -8.54 -7.32
C ARG A 161 17.44 -7.40 -8.31
N ILE A 162 17.42 -6.17 -7.83
CA ILE A 162 17.24 -4.96 -8.63
C ILE A 162 18.27 -3.92 -8.20
N GLU A 163 18.62 -3.05 -9.11
CA GLU A 163 19.38 -1.86 -8.78
C GLU A 163 18.43 -0.81 -8.21
N PHE A 164 18.88 -0.05 -7.21
CA PHE A 164 18.13 1.09 -6.75
C PHE A 164 19.06 2.28 -6.44
N SER A 165 18.61 3.47 -6.80
CA SER A 165 19.33 4.70 -6.57
C SER A 165 18.40 5.79 -6.06
N GLN A 166 18.85 6.54 -5.05
CA GLN A 166 18.07 7.62 -4.46
C GLN A 166 18.65 8.97 -4.84
N ARG A 167 17.79 9.89 -5.32
CA ARG A 167 18.14 11.30 -5.56
C ARG A 167 17.05 12.19 -4.98
N GLY A 168 17.38 12.93 -3.93
CA GLY A 168 16.41 13.79 -3.24
C GLY A 168 15.26 12.99 -2.63
N SER A 169 14.03 13.26 -3.08
CA SER A 169 12.82 12.53 -2.65
C SER A 169 12.46 11.34 -3.54
N GLN A 170 13.21 11.11 -4.62
CA GLN A 170 12.93 10.04 -5.58
C GLN A 170 13.85 8.85 -5.37
N LEU A 171 13.27 7.66 -5.47
CA LEU A 171 13.98 6.38 -5.52
C LEU A 171 13.67 5.71 -6.85
N THR A 172 14.70 5.51 -7.67
CA THR A 172 14.58 4.75 -8.91
C THR A 172 14.93 3.29 -8.64
N LEU A 173 14.01 2.40 -8.99
CA LEU A 173 14.22 0.95 -9.04
C LEU A 173 14.50 0.59 -10.49
N ARG A 174 15.50 -0.26 -10.74
CA ARG A 174 15.88 -0.68 -12.09
C ARG A 174 16.15 -2.18 -12.12
N GLN A 175 15.45 -2.87 -13.02
CA GLN A 175 15.68 -4.27 -13.33
C GLN A 175 16.43 -4.32 -14.67
N PRO A 176 17.68 -4.81 -14.72
CA PRO A 176 18.41 -4.99 -15.96
C PRO A 176 17.66 -5.86 -16.96
N ALA A 177 17.91 -5.68 -18.26
CA ALA A 177 17.36 -6.56 -19.28
C ALA A 177 17.84 -8.00 -19.07
N ALA A 178 16.98 -8.98 -19.38
CA ALA A 178 17.36 -10.39 -19.31
C ALA A 178 18.50 -10.67 -20.32
N GLY A 179 19.73 -10.78 -19.81
CA GLY A 179 20.93 -10.99 -20.66
C GLY A 179 22.20 -10.39 -20.04
N ASP A 180 22.08 -9.39 -19.19
CA ASP A 180 23.21 -8.78 -18.47
C ASP A 180 23.29 -9.39 -17.06
N GLY A 181 23.49 -10.74 -16.99
CA GLY A 181 23.48 -11.49 -15.74
C GLY A 181 24.61 -11.08 -14.79
N PHE A 182 24.26 -11.00 -13.51
CA PHE A 182 25.19 -11.05 -12.38
C PHE A 182 25.78 -12.44 -12.22
#